data_d244b16e68ca1e0db401a515fc9e33dc
#
_entry.id   d244b16e68ca1e0db401a515fc9e33dc
#
_cell.length_a   1.000
_cell.length_b   1.000
_cell.length_c   1.000
_cell.angle_alpha   90.00
_cell.angle_beta   90.00
_cell.angle_gamma   90.00
#
_symmetry.space_group_name_H-M   'P 1'
#
loop_
_entity.id
_entity.type
_entity.pdbx_description
1 polymer ?
#
loop_
_entity_poly.entity_id
_entity_poly.type
_entity_poly.pdbx_seq_one_letter_code
_entity_poly.pdbx_strand_id
1 'polypeptide(L)'
;MLKQAALIALLGMSASAMAGQWQVKVGGSVVAPTSDTSILNGAVNVEADHEYAFTPSIEYFFNDNISAELLLATPISHDVNVTGAVDAGVKVKHLPPTITAKYNFKNSTRFTPYIGVGGTAFVAWDEKSSLGKVNVKESFGFAGQVGFNYQPADAKNWGVFVDARYAQIKPEVQIEGVPNFDLDINPMIYTMGYSYKF
;
A
#
# COMPACT_ATOMS: atom_id res chain seq x y z
N MET A 1 -19.02 -12.27 -3.98
CA MET A 1 -19.72 -11.90 -2.73
C MET A 1 -18.93 -12.24 -1.46
N LEU A 2 -18.12 -13.29 -1.40
CA LEU A 2 -17.29 -13.60 -0.20
C LEU A 2 -16.14 -12.61 0.03
N LYS A 3 -15.63 -11.94 -1.02
CA LYS A 3 -14.48 -11.01 -0.96
C LYS A 3 -14.82 -9.64 -0.37
N GLN A 4 -16.10 -9.25 -0.33
CA GLN A 4 -16.55 -8.00 0.30
C GLN A 4 -16.90 -8.16 1.79
N ALA A 5 -17.18 -9.38 2.25
CA ALA A 5 -17.52 -9.66 3.64
C ALA A 5 -16.31 -9.60 4.58
N ALA A 6 -15.09 -9.82 4.08
CA ALA A 6 -13.86 -9.77 4.88
C ALA A 6 -13.50 -8.34 5.34
N LEU A 7 -13.90 -7.31 4.59
CA LEU A 7 -13.62 -5.91 4.93
C LEU A 7 -14.51 -5.39 6.07
N ILE A 8 -15.71 -5.95 6.22
CA ILE A 8 -16.70 -5.51 7.23
C ILE A 8 -16.48 -6.24 8.57
N ALA A 9 -15.91 -7.45 8.55
CA ALA A 9 -15.66 -8.23 9.76
C ALA A 9 -14.56 -7.64 10.68
N LEU A 10 -13.66 -6.82 10.14
CA LEU A 10 -12.61 -6.14 10.94
C LEU A 10 -13.14 -4.98 11.79
N LEU A 11 -14.31 -4.43 11.48
CA LEU A 11 -14.92 -3.31 12.21
C LEU A 11 -15.79 -3.73 13.40
N GLY A 12 -16.02 -5.04 13.58
CA GLY A 12 -16.92 -5.59 14.58
C GLY A 12 -16.26 -6.15 15.85
N MET A 13 -14.96 -6.01 16.04
CA MET A 13 -14.29 -6.46 17.26
C MET A 13 -14.68 -5.53 18.42
N SER A 14 -15.36 -6.08 19.41
CA SER A 14 -15.81 -5.39 20.62
C SER A 14 -14.66 -4.62 21.28
N ALA A 15 -14.74 -3.29 21.19
CA ALA A 15 -13.72 -2.33 21.62
C ALA A 15 -13.44 -2.30 23.14
N SER A 16 -14.18 -3.06 23.93
CA SER A 16 -14.19 -2.90 25.39
C SER A 16 -13.11 -3.66 26.16
N ALA A 17 -12.41 -4.62 25.53
CA ALA A 17 -11.41 -5.42 26.25
C ALA A 17 -9.94 -5.05 25.95
N MET A 18 -9.69 -4.11 25.02
CA MET A 18 -8.34 -3.78 24.52
C MET A 18 -8.12 -2.26 24.41
N ALA A 19 -8.71 -1.50 25.28
CA ALA A 19 -8.60 -0.04 25.28
C ALA A 19 -7.12 0.42 25.35
N GLY A 20 -6.73 1.27 24.44
CA GLY A 20 -5.39 1.85 24.36
C GLY A 20 -4.37 1.08 23.53
N GLN A 21 -4.69 -0.12 23.05
CA GLN A 21 -3.76 -0.94 22.26
C GLN A 21 -4.04 -0.90 20.76
N TRP A 22 -5.23 -0.54 20.33
CA TRP A 22 -5.62 -0.49 18.93
C TRP A 22 -5.75 0.93 18.42
N GLN A 23 -5.25 1.17 17.23
CA GLN A 23 -5.43 2.41 16.47
C GLN A 23 -5.92 2.08 15.07
N VAL A 24 -6.95 2.79 14.63
CA VAL A 24 -7.39 2.78 13.23
C VAL A 24 -6.96 4.08 12.60
N LYS A 25 -6.47 3.99 11.38
CA LYS A 25 -6.10 5.15 10.55
C LYS A 25 -6.89 5.13 9.26
N VAL A 26 -7.27 6.31 8.80
CA VAL A 26 -7.90 6.50 7.50
C VAL A 26 -7.18 7.65 6.79
N GLY A 27 -6.68 7.38 5.60
CA GLY A 27 -5.88 8.35 4.86
C GLY A 27 -6.14 8.33 3.37
N GLY A 28 -5.84 9.47 2.74
CA GLY A 28 -5.64 9.58 1.31
C GLY A 28 -4.16 9.44 0.98
N SER A 29 -3.85 8.67 -0.04
CA SER A 29 -2.48 8.40 -0.47
C SER A 29 -2.26 8.77 -1.92
N VAL A 30 -1.05 9.23 -2.20
CA VAL A 30 -0.49 9.29 -3.56
C VAL A 30 0.47 8.12 -3.70
N VAL A 31 0.23 7.26 -4.65
CA VAL A 31 1.08 6.13 -5.01
C VAL A 31 1.92 6.56 -6.21
N ALA A 32 3.22 6.71 -6.00
CA ALA A 32 4.17 7.18 -7.00
C ALA A 32 5.13 6.02 -7.34
N PRO A 33 5.00 5.36 -8.50
CA PRO A 33 6.00 4.41 -8.99
C PRO A 33 7.37 5.07 -9.07
N THR A 34 8.42 4.34 -8.72
CA THR A 34 9.80 4.87 -8.74
C THR A 34 10.66 4.20 -9.79
N SER A 35 10.12 3.25 -10.53
CA SER A 35 10.85 2.47 -11.53
C SER A 35 10.07 2.42 -12.83
N ASP A 36 10.82 2.60 -13.92
CA ASP A 36 10.36 2.35 -15.29
C ASP A 36 10.93 1.00 -15.73
N THR A 37 10.13 0.21 -16.42
CA THR A 37 10.59 -1.09 -16.92
C THR A 37 10.80 -1.02 -18.43
N SER A 38 12.02 -1.22 -18.88
CA SER A 38 12.33 -1.36 -20.31
C SER A 38 12.42 -2.84 -20.69
N ILE A 39 11.63 -3.25 -21.66
CA ILE A 39 11.62 -4.62 -22.20
C ILE A 39 12.06 -4.64 -23.68
N LEU A 40 12.38 -5.83 -24.20
CA LEU A 40 12.86 -6.03 -25.58
C LEU A 40 14.08 -5.18 -25.93
N ASN A 41 15.10 -5.18 -25.05
CA ASN A 41 16.35 -4.41 -25.21
C ASN A 41 16.14 -2.89 -25.34
N GLY A 42 15.15 -2.33 -24.65
CA GLY A 42 14.83 -0.90 -24.68
C GLY A 42 13.89 -0.49 -25.81
N ALA A 43 13.39 -1.43 -26.60
CA ALA A 43 12.44 -1.12 -27.68
C ALA A 43 11.02 -0.80 -27.19
N VAL A 44 10.71 -1.15 -25.93
CA VAL A 44 9.41 -0.89 -25.29
C VAL A 44 9.65 -0.40 -23.87
N ASN A 45 9.06 0.73 -23.52
CA ASN A 45 9.03 1.28 -22.17
C ASN A 45 7.64 1.08 -21.56
N VAL A 46 7.64 0.67 -20.28
CA VAL A 46 6.44 0.48 -19.47
C VAL A 46 6.52 1.45 -18.33
N GLU A 47 5.60 2.41 -18.29
CA GLU A 47 5.48 3.43 -17.25
C GLU A 47 4.14 3.28 -16.55
N ALA A 48 4.14 3.35 -15.22
CA ALA A 48 2.93 3.38 -14.42
C ALA A 48 2.68 4.81 -13.92
N ASP A 49 1.46 5.29 -14.07
CA ASP A 49 1.07 6.64 -13.64
C ASP A 49 0.93 6.74 -12.12
N HIS A 50 0.97 7.98 -11.62
CA HIS A 50 0.66 8.29 -10.22
C HIS A 50 -0.82 8.05 -9.96
N GLU A 51 -1.11 7.36 -8.86
CA GLU A 51 -2.47 7.01 -8.50
C GLU A 51 -2.85 7.53 -7.12
N TYR A 52 -4.13 7.85 -6.96
CA TYR A 52 -4.71 8.23 -5.68
C TYR A 52 -5.48 7.05 -5.08
N ALA A 53 -5.22 6.76 -3.82
CA ALA A 53 -5.85 5.66 -3.11
C ALA A 53 -6.39 6.10 -1.75
N PHE A 54 -7.49 5.51 -1.33
CA PHE A 54 -7.90 5.51 0.06
C PHE A 54 -7.22 4.34 0.77
N THR A 55 -6.49 4.63 1.85
CA THR A 55 -5.63 3.67 2.55
C THR A 55 -5.98 3.59 4.03
N PRO A 56 -6.96 2.76 4.38
CA PRO A 56 -7.22 2.44 5.78
C PRO A 56 -6.13 1.53 6.34
N SER A 57 -5.77 1.72 7.62
CA SER A 57 -4.90 0.81 8.33
C SER A 57 -5.37 0.55 9.75
N ILE A 58 -4.93 -0.58 10.29
CA ILE A 58 -5.13 -0.95 11.69
C ILE A 58 -3.76 -1.20 12.31
N GLU A 59 -3.51 -0.61 13.46
CA GLU A 59 -2.26 -0.69 14.19
C GLU A 59 -2.51 -1.21 15.61
N TYR A 60 -1.72 -2.21 16.01
CA TYR A 60 -1.72 -2.76 17.36
C TYR A 60 -0.44 -2.39 18.09
N PHE A 61 -0.57 -1.79 19.27
CA PHE A 61 0.55 -1.40 20.11
C PHE A 61 0.84 -2.48 21.14
N PHE A 62 2.01 -3.10 21.05
CA PHE A 62 2.52 -4.04 22.08
C PHE A 62 2.96 -3.30 23.34
N ASN A 63 3.45 -2.08 23.17
CA ASN A 63 3.80 -1.12 24.20
C ASN A 63 3.84 0.30 23.61
N ASP A 64 4.24 1.29 24.39
CA ASP A 64 4.25 2.70 23.93
C ASP A 64 5.15 2.96 22.73
N ASN A 65 6.18 2.14 22.52
CA ASN A 65 7.15 2.35 21.45
C ASN A 65 7.05 1.35 20.30
N ILE A 66 6.51 0.15 20.52
CA ILE A 66 6.49 -0.93 19.54
C ILE A 66 5.06 -1.23 19.12
N SER A 67 4.81 -1.22 17.83
CA SER A 67 3.52 -1.56 17.23
C SER A 67 3.68 -2.38 15.94
N ALA A 68 2.59 -3.01 15.52
CA ALA A 68 2.45 -3.61 14.20
C ALA A 68 1.28 -2.97 13.48
N GLU A 69 1.48 -2.58 12.24
CA GLU A 69 0.47 -1.95 11.39
C GLU A 69 0.18 -2.80 10.16
N LEU A 70 -1.10 -3.05 9.88
CA LEU A 70 -1.59 -3.60 8.63
C LEU A 70 -2.24 -2.48 7.82
N LEU A 71 -1.60 -2.10 6.73
CA LEU A 71 -2.13 -1.17 5.74
C LEU A 71 -2.92 -1.96 4.69
N LEU A 72 -4.09 -1.44 4.37
CA LEU A 72 -4.90 -1.86 3.24
C LEU A 72 -5.04 -0.67 2.28
N ALA A 73 -5.36 -0.93 1.02
CA ALA A 73 -5.72 0.10 0.06
C ALA A 73 -7.07 -0.24 -0.56
N THR A 74 -7.82 0.74 -1.01
CA THR A 74 -8.88 0.45 -1.98
C THR A 74 -8.23 -0.15 -3.22
N PRO A 75 -8.92 -1.07 -3.94
CA PRO A 75 -8.39 -1.59 -5.19
C PRO A 75 -7.97 -0.45 -6.12
N ILE A 76 -6.68 -0.40 -6.45
CA ILE A 76 -6.11 0.59 -7.34
C ILE A 76 -6.17 0.02 -8.75
N SER A 77 -6.62 0.82 -9.71
CA SER A 77 -6.59 0.46 -11.13
C SER A 77 -5.47 1.25 -11.77
N HIS A 78 -4.36 0.59 -12.11
CA HIS A 78 -3.30 1.22 -12.88
C HIS A 78 -3.58 1.07 -14.36
N ASP A 79 -3.53 2.19 -15.07
CA ASP A 79 -3.35 2.24 -16.51
C ASP A 79 -1.84 2.19 -16.77
N VAL A 80 -1.39 1.07 -17.33
CA VAL A 80 0.01 0.87 -17.71
C VAL A 80 0.13 1.24 -19.19
N ASN A 81 0.87 2.29 -19.47
CA ASN A 81 1.17 2.73 -20.82
C ASN A 81 2.38 1.96 -21.34
N VAL A 82 2.18 1.18 -22.37
CA VAL A 82 3.23 0.49 -23.13
C VAL A 82 3.49 1.30 -24.38
N THR A 83 4.67 1.93 -24.48
CA THR A 83 5.06 2.76 -25.62
C THR A 83 6.28 2.18 -26.33
N GLY A 84 6.32 2.27 -27.64
CA GLY A 84 7.47 1.81 -28.46
C GLY A 84 7.04 1.04 -29.69
N ALA A 85 7.60 -0.16 -29.88
CA ALA A 85 7.26 -1.01 -31.04
C ALA A 85 5.80 -1.47 -31.07
N VAL A 86 5.09 -1.39 -29.92
CA VAL A 86 3.66 -1.68 -29.77
C VAL A 86 3.08 -0.68 -28.76
N ASP A 87 2.05 0.06 -29.17
CA ASP A 87 1.28 0.90 -28.25
C ASP A 87 0.10 0.10 -27.69
N ALA A 88 0.11 -0.13 -26.37
CA ALA A 88 -0.97 -0.87 -25.72
C ALA A 88 -1.26 -0.34 -24.31
N GLY A 89 -2.52 -0.34 -23.94
CA GLY A 89 -2.97 -0.07 -22.57
C GLY A 89 -3.29 -1.38 -21.86
N VAL A 90 -2.73 -1.56 -20.67
CA VAL A 90 -3.03 -2.67 -19.77
C VAL A 90 -3.66 -2.11 -18.50
N LYS A 91 -4.84 -2.60 -18.12
CA LYS A 91 -5.49 -2.26 -16.85
C LYS A 91 -5.36 -3.43 -15.89
N VAL A 92 -4.78 -3.17 -14.73
CA VAL A 92 -4.63 -4.16 -13.68
C VAL A 92 -5.22 -3.60 -12.39
N LYS A 93 -6.17 -4.32 -11.80
CA LYS A 93 -6.63 -4.04 -10.44
C LYS A 93 -5.81 -4.84 -9.46
N HIS A 94 -5.24 -4.17 -8.48
CA HIS A 94 -4.46 -4.83 -7.45
C HIS A 94 -4.69 -4.23 -6.06
N LEU A 95 -4.33 -5.01 -5.06
CA LEU A 95 -4.33 -4.61 -3.66
C LEU A 95 -2.97 -5.02 -3.07
N PRO A 96 -2.15 -4.08 -2.59
CA PRO A 96 -0.91 -4.41 -1.90
C PRO A 96 -1.09 -4.33 -0.37
N PRO A 97 -1.65 -5.35 0.30
CA PRO A 97 -1.64 -5.38 1.76
C PRO A 97 -0.20 -5.36 2.26
N THR A 98 0.07 -4.47 3.22
CA THR A 98 1.41 -4.28 3.76
C THR A 98 1.37 -4.39 5.28
N ILE A 99 2.20 -5.25 5.85
CA ILE A 99 2.38 -5.37 7.29
C ILE A 99 3.76 -4.84 7.69
N THR A 100 3.79 -3.97 8.71
CA THR A 100 5.04 -3.39 9.21
C THR A 100 5.10 -3.44 10.73
N ALA A 101 6.27 -3.80 11.25
CA ALA A 101 6.65 -3.56 12.65
C ALA A 101 7.20 -2.13 12.74
N LYS A 102 6.73 -1.36 13.73
CA LYS A 102 7.05 0.05 13.90
C LYS A 102 7.70 0.32 15.23
N TYR A 103 8.64 1.25 15.22
CA TYR A 103 9.14 1.89 16.41
C TYR A 103 8.69 3.34 16.48
N ASN A 104 7.91 3.67 17.51
CA ASN A 104 7.36 4.99 17.78
C ASN A 104 8.26 5.72 18.77
N PHE A 105 8.81 6.88 18.37
CA PHE A 105 9.68 7.70 19.23
C PHE A 105 8.81 8.55 20.17
N LYS A 106 8.21 7.89 21.17
CA LYS A 106 7.42 8.54 22.20
C LYS A 106 8.25 9.58 22.95
N ASN A 107 7.67 10.75 23.14
CA ASN A 107 8.29 11.88 23.83
C ASN A 107 7.19 12.69 24.56
N SER A 108 7.60 13.75 25.26
CA SER A 108 6.67 14.63 26.01
C SER A 108 5.88 15.62 25.14
N THR A 109 6.11 15.62 23.83
CA THR A 109 5.40 16.50 22.90
C THR A 109 4.16 15.80 22.33
N ARG A 110 3.38 16.53 21.57
CA ARG A 110 2.22 15.99 20.83
C ARG A 110 2.60 15.36 19.49
N PHE A 111 3.87 15.38 19.16
CA PHE A 111 4.42 14.89 17.91
C PHE A 111 5.19 13.59 18.18
N THR A 112 4.76 12.50 17.57
CA THR A 112 5.38 11.17 17.74
C THR A 112 5.88 10.69 16.38
N PRO A 113 7.16 10.88 16.06
CA PRO A 113 7.76 10.29 14.87
C PRO A 113 7.79 8.76 14.98
N TYR A 114 7.86 8.09 13.84
CA TYR A 114 8.05 6.64 13.79
C TYR A 114 8.82 6.20 12.55
N ILE A 115 9.40 5.02 12.65
CA ILE A 115 9.96 4.26 11.55
C ILE A 115 9.35 2.87 11.57
N GLY A 116 9.27 2.21 10.42
CA GLY A 116 8.75 0.85 10.32
C GLY A 116 9.41 0.07 9.20
N VAL A 117 9.45 -1.25 9.39
CA VAL A 117 9.94 -2.21 8.40
C VAL A 117 9.01 -3.42 8.35
N GLY A 118 8.89 -4.03 7.18
CA GLY A 118 8.00 -5.16 7.03
C GLY A 118 7.95 -5.72 5.61
N GLY A 119 6.81 -6.29 5.25
CA GLY A 119 6.58 -6.88 3.95
C GLY A 119 5.26 -6.43 3.33
N THR A 120 5.22 -6.45 2.02
CA THR A 120 4.06 -6.21 1.19
C THR A 120 3.77 -7.42 0.32
N ALA A 121 2.49 -7.72 0.10
CA ALA A 121 2.05 -8.71 -0.87
C ALA A 121 1.34 -7.99 -2.01
N PHE A 122 1.67 -8.32 -3.24
CA PHE A 122 0.96 -7.83 -4.40
C PHE A 122 -0.01 -8.91 -4.88
N VAL A 123 -1.30 -8.61 -4.85
CA VAL A 123 -2.36 -9.51 -5.31
C VAL A 123 -3.13 -8.81 -6.41
N ALA A 124 -3.02 -9.34 -7.64
CA ALA A 124 -3.71 -8.82 -8.81
C ALA A 124 -4.98 -9.62 -9.12
N TRP A 125 -5.97 -8.96 -9.71
CA TRP A 125 -7.17 -9.58 -10.28
C TRP A 125 -7.81 -8.65 -11.31
N ASP A 126 -8.73 -9.20 -12.11
CA ASP A 126 -9.47 -8.48 -13.17
C ASP A 126 -8.54 -7.83 -14.19
N GLU A 127 -7.57 -8.61 -14.66
CA GLU A 127 -6.57 -8.21 -15.64
C GLU A 127 -7.22 -8.07 -17.02
N LYS A 128 -7.08 -6.92 -17.65
CA LYS A 128 -7.58 -6.63 -19.00
C LYS A 128 -6.47 -6.04 -19.83
N SER A 129 -6.28 -6.59 -21.01
CA SER A 129 -5.32 -6.10 -21.99
C SER A 129 -5.92 -6.06 -23.37
N SER A 130 -5.53 -5.07 -24.16
CA SER A 130 -5.84 -5.00 -25.60
C SER A 130 -5.00 -5.99 -26.43
N LEU A 131 -3.94 -6.56 -25.85
CA LEU A 131 -3.01 -7.48 -26.51
C LEU A 131 -3.36 -8.96 -26.38
N GLY A 132 -4.44 -9.32 -25.65
CA GLY A 132 -4.82 -10.72 -25.40
C GLY A 132 -4.84 -11.09 -23.92
N LYS A 133 -4.67 -12.38 -23.61
CA LYS A 133 -4.64 -12.84 -22.20
C LYS A 133 -3.38 -12.38 -21.52
N VAL A 134 -3.55 -11.63 -20.44
CA VAL A 134 -2.48 -11.23 -19.52
C VAL A 134 -2.72 -11.94 -18.19
N ASN A 135 -1.65 -12.44 -17.59
CA ASN A 135 -1.65 -12.99 -16.24
C ASN A 135 -0.51 -12.33 -15.45
N VAL A 136 -0.84 -11.71 -14.31
CA VAL A 136 0.13 -11.09 -13.42
C VAL A 136 0.21 -11.92 -12.15
N LYS A 137 1.38 -12.50 -11.88
CA LYS A 137 1.57 -13.34 -10.70
C LYS A 137 1.62 -12.52 -9.42
N GLU A 138 1.18 -13.13 -8.33
CA GLU A 138 1.37 -12.58 -6.99
C GLU A 138 2.86 -12.41 -6.70
N SER A 139 3.22 -11.35 -6.00
CA SER A 139 4.59 -11.12 -5.55
C SER A 139 4.63 -10.68 -4.09
N PHE A 140 5.76 -10.95 -3.44
CA PHE A 140 6.03 -10.54 -2.07
C PHE A 140 7.31 -9.74 -2.07
N GLY A 141 7.33 -8.65 -1.32
CA GLY A 141 8.49 -7.79 -1.23
C GLY A 141 8.65 -7.13 0.12
N PHE A 142 9.75 -6.42 0.26
CA PHE A 142 10.07 -5.63 1.45
C PHE A 142 9.26 -4.34 1.47
N ALA A 143 8.95 -3.85 2.69
CA ALA A 143 8.36 -2.53 2.89
C ALA A 143 9.10 -1.79 4.01
N GLY A 144 9.27 -0.49 3.82
CA GLY A 144 9.80 0.42 4.82
C GLY A 144 8.95 1.68 4.92
N GLN A 145 8.84 2.26 6.12
CA GLN A 145 8.05 3.48 6.30
C GLN A 145 8.70 4.42 7.32
N VAL A 146 8.45 5.71 7.13
CA VAL A 146 8.73 6.75 8.10
C VAL A 146 7.53 7.69 8.17
N GLY A 147 7.27 8.27 9.31
CA GLY A 147 6.16 9.19 9.45
C GLY A 147 6.05 9.77 10.85
N PHE A 148 4.94 10.43 11.09
CA PHE A 148 4.63 10.93 12.42
C PHE A 148 3.12 10.95 12.67
N ASN A 149 2.78 10.81 13.95
CA ASN A 149 1.45 11.10 14.47
C ASN A 149 1.49 12.43 15.22
N TYR A 150 0.48 13.26 15.05
CA TYR A 150 0.27 14.48 15.81
C TYR A 150 -1.07 14.41 16.53
N GLN A 151 -1.04 14.55 17.84
CA GLN A 151 -2.24 14.56 18.69
C GLN A 151 -2.51 15.99 19.17
N PRO A 152 -3.59 16.66 18.74
CA PRO A 152 -3.95 17.97 19.25
C PRO A 152 -4.18 18.01 20.77
N ALA A 153 -4.11 19.20 21.38
CA ALA A 153 -4.18 19.35 22.84
C ALA A 153 -5.46 18.86 23.45
N ASP A 154 -6.55 19.09 22.75
CA ASP A 154 -7.92 18.78 23.12
C ASP A 154 -8.36 17.39 22.67
N ALA A 155 -7.52 16.71 21.87
CA ALA A 155 -7.80 15.38 21.38
C ALA A 155 -7.51 14.32 22.44
N LYS A 156 -8.55 13.57 22.85
CA LYS A 156 -8.37 12.44 23.76
C LYS A 156 -7.82 11.21 23.04
N ASN A 157 -8.46 10.84 21.93
CA ASN A 157 -8.21 9.56 21.25
C ASN A 157 -7.92 9.70 19.75
N TRP A 158 -8.00 10.92 19.20
CA TRP A 158 -7.79 11.13 17.77
C TRP A 158 -6.53 11.96 17.50
N GLY A 159 -6.02 11.81 16.31
CA GLY A 159 -4.87 12.57 15.80
C GLY A 159 -4.86 12.63 14.30
N VAL A 160 -3.86 13.29 13.77
CA VAL A 160 -3.53 13.27 12.34
C VAL A 160 -2.18 12.61 12.14
N PHE A 161 -1.97 12.02 10.98
CA PHE A 161 -0.68 11.41 10.65
C PHE A 161 -0.24 11.76 9.24
N VAL A 162 1.06 11.71 9.04
CA VAL A 162 1.70 11.76 7.72
C VAL A 162 2.68 10.61 7.64
N ASP A 163 2.69 9.92 6.53
CA ASP A 163 3.48 8.71 6.29
C ASP A 163 4.09 8.74 4.90
N ALA A 164 5.34 8.32 4.80
CA ALA A 164 6.01 8.01 3.55
C ALA A 164 6.46 6.55 3.61
N ARG A 165 6.04 5.75 2.65
CA ARG A 165 6.28 4.31 2.60
C ARG A 165 6.85 3.90 1.26
N TYR A 166 7.87 3.07 1.30
CA TYR A 166 8.39 2.36 0.15
C TYR A 166 7.88 0.91 0.20
N ALA A 167 7.45 0.39 -0.94
CA ALA A 167 7.08 -1.02 -1.10
C ALA A 167 7.80 -1.61 -2.30
N GLN A 168 8.54 -2.71 -2.10
CA GLN A 168 9.13 -3.45 -3.19
C GLN A 168 8.06 -4.33 -3.83
N ILE A 169 7.70 -4.04 -5.08
CA ILE A 169 6.66 -4.75 -5.83
C ILE A 169 7.23 -5.13 -7.19
N LYS A 170 7.44 -6.44 -7.41
CA LYS A 170 8.01 -7.01 -8.64
C LYS A 170 7.20 -8.23 -9.08
N PRO A 171 5.99 -8.05 -9.64
CA PRO A 171 5.22 -9.16 -10.18
C PRO A 171 5.79 -9.62 -11.52
N GLU A 172 5.76 -10.93 -11.76
CA GLU A 172 6.00 -11.50 -13.09
C GLU A 172 4.77 -11.33 -13.97
N VAL A 173 4.96 -10.76 -15.15
CA VAL A 173 3.91 -10.53 -16.14
C VAL A 173 4.06 -11.54 -17.27
N GLN A 174 2.96 -12.21 -17.62
CA GLN A 174 2.87 -13.18 -18.70
C GLN A 174 1.83 -12.69 -19.71
N ILE A 175 2.30 -12.45 -20.95
CA ILE A 175 1.46 -12.03 -22.08
C ILE A 175 1.60 -13.09 -23.16
N GLU A 176 0.48 -13.49 -23.78
CA GLU A 176 0.49 -14.48 -24.85
C GLU A 176 1.37 -13.99 -26.05
N GLY A 177 2.36 -14.80 -26.41
CA GLY A 177 3.30 -14.46 -27.51
C GLY A 177 4.49 -13.57 -27.12
N VAL A 178 4.63 -13.20 -25.84
CA VAL A 178 5.74 -12.40 -25.31
C VAL A 178 6.50 -13.21 -24.26
N PRO A 179 7.84 -13.18 -24.21
CA PRO A 179 8.58 -13.76 -23.07
C PRO A 179 8.14 -13.15 -21.75
N ASN A 180 8.07 -13.98 -20.69
CA ASN A 180 7.74 -13.51 -19.35
C ASN A 180 8.79 -12.47 -18.90
N PHE A 181 8.33 -11.45 -18.19
CA PHE A 181 9.21 -10.41 -17.63
C PHE A 181 8.72 -9.96 -16.25
N ASP A 182 9.65 -9.45 -15.45
CA ASP A 182 9.34 -8.85 -14.15
C ASP A 182 9.03 -7.36 -14.34
N LEU A 183 7.92 -6.91 -13.76
CA LEU A 183 7.52 -5.51 -13.77
C LEU A 183 7.96 -4.85 -12.47
N ASP A 184 8.95 -3.97 -12.53
CA ASP A 184 9.44 -3.20 -11.39
C ASP A 184 8.56 -1.98 -11.13
N ILE A 185 7.68 -2.03 -10.13
CA ILE A 185 6.82 -0.89 -9.76
C ILE A 185 7.45 -0.09 -8.62
N ASN A 186 7.86 -0.77 -7.55
CA ASN A 186 8.57 -0.24 -6.38
C ASN A 186 8.08 1.15 -5.91
N PRO A 187 6.79 1.34 -5.60
CA PRO A 187 6.25 2.67 -5.38
C PRO A 187 6.69 3.31 -4.06
N MET A 188 6.80 4.64 -4.09
CA MET A 188 6.69 5.49 -2.91
C MET A 188 5.22 5.84 -2.69
N ILE A 189 4.74 5.67 -1.47
CA ILE A 189 3.36 5.93 -1.07
C ILE A 189 3.39 7.02 -0.01
N TYR A 190 2.80 8.16 -0.31
CA TYR A 190 2.69 9.29 0.61
C TYR A 190 1.25 9.39 1.10
N THR A 191 1.06 9.27 2.40
CA THR A 191 -0.26 9.23 3.02
C THR A 191 -0.43 10.36 4.03
N MET A 192 -1.60 10.98 4.03
CA MET A 192 -2.05 11.90 5.08
C MET A 192 -3.45 11.50 5.52
N GLY A 193 -3.73 11.59 6.82
CA GLY A 193 -5.04 11.20 7.30
C GLY A 193 -5.26 11.38 8.79
N TYR A 194 -6.33 10.76 9.25
CA TYR A 194 -6.76 10.76 10.64
C TYR A 194 -6.50 9.41 11.28
N SER A 195 -6.19 9.45 12.57
CA SER A 195 -6.04 8.26 13.41
C SER A 195 -6.96 8.33 14.63
N TYR A 196 -7.46 7.19 15.06
CA TYR A 196 -8.25 7.06 16.27
C TYR A 196 -7.77 5.87 17.09
N LYS A 197 -7.43 6.10 18.35
CA LYS A 197 -6.93 5.10 19.29
C LYS A 197 -8.05 4.72 20.29
N PHE A 198 -8.27 3.41 20.44
CA PHE A 198 -9.28 2.87 21.35
C PHE A 198 -8.71 2.58 22.74
#